data_99d1e204f2be46ee82fa4213140204f4
#
_entry.id   99d1e204f2be46ee82fa4213140204f4
#
_cell.length_a   1.000
_cell.length_b   1.000
_cell.length_c   1.000
_cell.angle_alpha   90.00
_cell.angle_beta   90.00
_cell.angle_gamma   90.00
#
_symmetry.space_group_name_H-M   'P 1'
#
loop_
_entity.id
_entity.type
_entity.pdbx_description
1 polymer ?
#
loop_
_entity_poly.entity_id
_entity_poly.type
_entity_poly.pdbx_seq_one_letter_code
_entity_poly.pdbx_strand_id
1 'polypeptide(L)'
;MGFKLGSETRDGTTRKNVSFAKKSSSSNRKVFRKNSDMGPGVMGQANNDGTIDVHPDIDLNSAFGKKLIKHELKHAEQMDSGKANYGDNWVMWEGKIYARKEENGQPIIDGPNGKWPEGHPNHPWEAEAIQAETE
;
A
#
# COMPACT_ATOMS: atom_id res chain seq x y z
N MET A 1 11.39 1.33 -6.56
CA MET A 1 10.85 1.84 -5.31
C MET A 1 9.54 1.13 -5.02
N GLY A 2 9.39 0.58 -3.83
CA GLY A 2 8.28 -0.31 -3.56
C GLY A 2 7.16 0.33 -2.76
N PHE A 3 5.96 -0.03 -3.14
CA PHE A 3 4.74 0.23 -2.40
C PHE A 3 4.06 -1.11 -2.16
N LYS A 4 3.29 -1.24 -1.11
CA LYS A 4 2.56 -2.48 -0.89
C LYS A 4 1.27 -2.24 -0.12
N LEU A 5 0.34 -3.18 -0.25
CA LEU A 5 -0.75 -3.34 0.68
C LEU A 5 -0.20 -3.89 1.99
N GLY A 6 -0.86 -3.63 3.09
CA GLY A 6 -0.40 -4.09 4.39
C GLY A 6 -0.50 -5.59 4.56
N SER A 7 -0.39 -6.05 5.79
CA SER A 7 -0.44 -7.46 6.15
C SER A 7 -1.39 -7.61 7.34
N GLU A 8 -2.08 -8.75 7.41
CA GLU A 8 -2.94 -9.06 8.54
C GLU A 8 -2.13 -9.19 9.83
N THR A 9 -0.92 -9.77 9.69
CA THR A 9 -0.01 -9.93 10.82
C THR A 9 0.84 -8.68 10.93
N ARG A 10 0.43 -7.77 11.80
CA ARG A 10 1.23 -6.59 12.08
C ARG A 10 2.30 -6.94 13.10
N ASP A 11 3.54 -6.56 12.83
CA ASP A 11 4.58 -6.72 13.81
C ASP A 11 4.27 -5.81 15.01
N GLY A 12 4.87 -6.07 16.15
CA GLY A 12 4.67 -5.28 17.37
C GLY A 12 5.41 -3.94 17.36
N THR A 13 5.80 -3.46 16.19
CA THR A 13 6.59 -2.24 16.06
C THR A 13 5.75 -1.02 16.40
N THR A 14 6.32 -0.13 17.21
CA THR A 14 5.68 1.13 17.53
C THR A 14 5.57 2.00 16.29
N ARG A 15 4.40 2.55 16.08
CA ARG A 15 4.11 3.44 14.95
C ARG A 15 3.86 4.84 15.50
N LYS A 16 4.45 5.83 14.85
CA LYS A 16 4.29 7.22 15.25
C LYS A 16 3.34 7.93 14.28
N ASN A 17 2.26 8.48 14.82
CA ASN A 17 1.33 9.27 14.02
C ASN A 17 2.00 10.60 13.66
N VAL A 18 2.08 10.92 12.38
CA VAL A 18 2.76 12.13 11.89
C VAL A 18 1.83 13.09 11.16
N SER A 19 0.68 12.63 10.70
CA SER A 19 -0.28 13.52 10.05
C SER A 19 -1.56 12.78 9.72
N PHE A 20 -2.54 13.55 9.22
CA PHE A 20 -3.73 13.00 8.59
C PHE A 20 -3.69 13.34 7.11
N ALA A 21 -4.01 12.36 6.28
CA ALA A 21 -4.18 12.56 4.86
C ALA A 21 -5.67 12.52 4.53
N LYS A 22 -6.12 13.39 3.65
CA LYS A 22 -7.52 13.40 3.22
C LYS A 22 -7.77 12.22 2.30
N LYS A 23 -8.87 11.53 2.52
CA LYS A 23 -9.38 10.60 1.54
C LYS A 23 -10.42 11.29 0.66
N SER A 24 -10.76 10.67 -0.47
CA SER A 24 -11.66 11.22 -1.46
C SER A 24 -13.05 11.59 -0.91
N SER A 25 -13.50 10.93 0.14
CA SER A 25 -14.81 11.19 0.76
C SER A 25 -14.74 12.18 1.91
N SER A 26 -13.76 13.04 1.94
CA SER A 26 -13.56 14.13 2.92
C SER A 26 -13.18 13.71 4.34
N SER A 27 -13.13 12.41 4.64
CA SER A 27 -12.60 11.95 5.93
C SER A 27 -11.07 11.95 5.90
N ASN A 28 -10.47 12.13 7.07
CA ASN A 28 -9.02 12.07 7.21
C ASN A 28 -8.58 10.65 7.57
N ARG A 29 -7.38 10.29 7.13
CA ARG A 29 -6.75 9.02 7.49
C ARG A 29 -5.50 9.28 8.32
N LYS A 30 -5.25 8.37 9.25
CA LYS A 30 -4.02 8.44 10.05
C LYS A 30 -2.86 7.91 9.24
N VAL A 31 -1.78 8.67 9.25
CA VAL A 31 -0.52 8.32 8.61
C VAL A 31 0.53 8.16 9.70
N PHE A 32 1.23 7.04 9.68
CA PHE A 32 2.25 6.71 10.69
C PHE A 32 3.60 6.54 10.04
N ARG A 33 4.66 6.93 10.74
CA ARG A 33 6.01 6.49 10.41
C ARG A 33 6.26 5.18 11.13
N LYS A 34 6.61 4.15 10.35
CA LYS A 34 6.84 2.83 10.91
C LYS A 34 8.28 2.69 11.35
N ASN A 35 8.50 2.19 12.56
CA ASN A 35 9.83 2.10 13.16
C ASN A 35 10.66 0.94 12.62
N SER A 36 10.04 -0.05 11.99
CA SER A 36 10.74 -1.18 11.41
C SER A 36 10.65 -1.14 9.89
N ASP A 37 11.51 -1.94 9.26
CA ASP A 37 11.51 -2.09 7.82
C ASP A 37 10.18 -2.72 7.37
N MET A 38 9.58 -2.17 6.34
CA MET A 38 8.37 -2.70 5.72
C MET A 38 8.69 -3.72 4.62
N GLY A 39 9.95 -3.98 4.40
CA GLY A 39 10.44 -4.86 3.35
C GLY A 39 11.36 -4.12 2.39
N PRO A 40 12.16 -4.86 1.59
CA PRO A 40 13.15 -4.26 0.70
C PRO A 40 12.50 -3.26 -0.27
N GLY A 41 12.97 -2.01 -0.23
CA GLY A 41 12.52 -0.97 -1.14
C GLY A 41 11.11 -0.47 -0.94
N VAL A 42 10.42 -0.87 0.11
CA VAL A 42 9.04 -0.42 0.37
C VAL A 42 9.07 0.93 1.07
N MET A 43 8.45 1.94 0.45
CA MET A 43 8.40 3.30 0.98
C MET A 43 7.09 3.61 1.68
N GLY A 44 6.00 2.91 1.34
CA GLY A 44 4.70 3.08 1.97
C GLY A 44 3.83 1.86 1.83
N GLN A 45 2.84 1.75 2.70
CA GLN A 45 1.82 0.71 2.60
C GLN A 45 0.49 1.23 3.11
N ALA A 46 -0.58 0.79 2.45
CA ALA A 46 -1.95 1.06 2.88
C ALA A 46 -2.49 -0.18 3.60
N ASN A 47 -3.17 0.04 4.71
CA ASN A 47 -3.70 -1.04 5.54
C ASN A 47 -5.21 -1.10 5.46
N ASN A 48 -5.78 -2.29 5.62
CA ASN A 48 -7.23 -2.46 5.51
C ASN A 48 -8.01 -1.97 6.72
N ASP A 49 -7.32 -1.45 7.74
CA ASP A 49 -7.96 -0.71 8.84
C ASP A 49 -8.09 0.80 8.54
N GLY A 50 -7.72 1.23 7.34
CA GLY A 50 -7.79 2.61 6.92
C GLY A 50 -6.56 3.45 7.23
N THR A 51 -5.51 2.85 7.81
CA THR A 51 -4.28 3.57 8.12
C THR A 51 -3.24 3.44 7.00
N ILE A 52 -2.27 4.34 6.99
CA ILE A 52 -1.16 4.34 6.04
C ILE A 52 0.13 4.38 6.85
N ASP A 53 1.06 3.51 6.49
CA ASP A 53 2.41 3.53 7.06
C ASP A 53 3.39 4.06 6.01
N VAL A 54 4.33 4.91 6.43
CA VAL A 54 5.37 5.44 5.55
C VAL A 54 6.74 5.14 6.12
N HIS A 55 7.71 5.01 5.21
CA HIS A 55 9.11 4.79 5.59
C HIS A 55 9.59 5.99 6.43
N PRO A 56 10.36 5.75 7.51
CA PRO A 56 10.77 6.84 8.41
C PRO A 56 11.57 7.96 7.73
N ASP A 57 12.28 7.65 6.65
CA ASP A 57 13.16 8.61 5.97
C ASP A 57 12.45 9.49 4.94
N ILE A 58 11.14 9.29 4.74
CA ILE A 58 10.40 10.05 3.73
C ILE A 58 10.02 11.43 4.29
N ASP A 59 10.36 12.47 3.54
CA ASP A 59 9.88 13.83 3.82
C ASP A 59 8.48 13.98 3.20
N LEU A 60 7.46 14.04 4.04
CA LEU A 60 6.07 14.13 3.60
C LEU A 60 5.74 15.48 2.95
N ASN A 61 6.59 16.48 3.09
CA ASN A 61 6.42 17.78 2.44
C ASN A 61 7.11 17.85 1.08
N SER A 62 7.93 16.84 0.74
CA SER A 62 8.58 16.79 -0.56
C SER A 62 7.59 16.41 -1.67
N ALA A 63 7.95 16.67 -2.91
CA ALA A 63 7.15 16.25 -4.07
C ALA A 63 6.96 14.74 -4.06
N PHE A 64 8.01 13.99 -3.76
CA PHE A 64 7.93 12.53 -3.67
C PHE A 64 6.98 12.09 -2.56
N GLY A 65 7.10 12.68 -1.36
CA GLY A 65 6.24 12.32 -0.23
C GLY A 65 4.78 12.59 -0.51
N LYS A 66 4.48 13.68 -1.19
CA LYS A 66 3.09 14.00 -1.57
C LYS A 66 2.53 12.99 -2.58
N LYS A 67 3.33 12.57 -3.55
CA LYS A 67 2.92 11.51 -4.49
C LYS A 67 2.72 10.19 -3.78
N LEU A 68 3.60 9.85 -2.85
CA LEU A 68 3.49 8.63 -2.06
C LEU A 68 2.15 8.61 -1.31
N ILE A 69 1.78 9.70 -0.66
CA ILE A 69 0.52 9.78 0.06
C ILE A 69 -0.68 9.61 -0.90
N LYS A 70 -0.67 10.23 -2.06
CA LYS A 70 -1.74 10.06 -3.06
C LYS A 70 -1.86 8.61 -3.50
N HIS A 71 -0.74 7.93 -3.70
CA HIS A 71 -0.69 6.52 -4.07
C HIS A 71 -1.34 5.66 -2.99
N GLU A 72 -0.94 5.84 -1.72
CA GLU A 72 -1.46 5.05 -0.61
C GLU A 72 -2.94 5.38 -0.32
N LEU A 73 -3.34 6.63 -0.49
CA LEU A 73 -4.75 7.02 -0.36
C LEU A 73 -5.62 6.29 -1.38
N LYS A 74 -5.11 6.09 -2.59
CA LYS A 74 -5.86 5.34 -3.61
C LYS A 74 -6.05 3.89 -3.19
N HIS A 75 -5.03 3.25 -2.65
CA HIS A 75 -5.17 1.90 -2.11
C HIS A 75 -6.19 1.85 -0.98
N ALA A 76 -6.16 2.83 -0.09
CA ALA A 76 -7.13 2.90 0.99
C ALA A 76 -8.56 3.04 0.46
N GLU A 77 -8.75 3.84 -0.58
CA GLU A 77 -10.05 3.99 -1.23
C GLU A 77 -10.51 2.69 -1.89
N GLN A 78 -9.60 1.98 -2.54
CA GLN A 78 -9.90 0.66 -3.14
C GLN A 78 -10.40 -0.31 -2.09
N MET A 79 -9.80 -0.31 -0.91
CA MET A 79 -10.22 -1.20 0.19
C MET A 79 -11.53 -0.76 0.82
N ASP A 80 -11.74 0.55 1.01
CA ASP A 80 -12.98 1.09 1.56
C ASP A 80 -14.18 0.76 0.68
N SER A 81 -14.00 0.81 -0.63
CA SER A 81 -15.08 0.56 -1.59
C SER A 81 -15.37 -0.93 -1.79
N GLY A 82 -14.55 -1.81 -1.20
CA GLY A 82 -14.66 -3.25 -1.41
C GLY A 82 -14.05 -3.75 -2.72
N LYS A 83 -13.41 -2.86 -3.49
CA LYS A 83 -12.80 -3.22 -4.76
C LYS A 83 -11.54 -4.05 -4.56
N ALA A 84 -10.81 -3.81 -3.48
CA ALA A 84 -9.60 -4.53 -3.13
C ALA A 84 -9.58 -4.89 -1.65
N ASN A 85 -8.85 -5.94 -1.32
CA ASN A 85 -8.51 -6.30 0.05
C ASN A 85 -7.30 -7.22 0.02
N TYR A 86 -6.80 -7.58 1.18
CA TYR A 86 -5.64 -8.45 1.28
C TYR A 86 -5.66 -9.29 2.55
N GLY A 87 -4.93 -10.39 2.50
CA GLY A 87 -4.50 -11.15 3.66
C GLY A 87 -3.01 -11.38 3.54
N ASP A 88 -2.45 -12.20 4.41
CA ASP A 88 -1.01 -12.48 4.36
C ASP A 88 -0.61 -13.27 3.11
N ASN A 89 -1.52 -14.10 2.60
CA ASN A 89 -1.24 -15.01 1.49
C ASN A 89 -2.07 -14.74 0.23
N TRP A 90 -2.80 -13.63 0.21
CA TRP A 90 -3.68 -13.33 -0.92
C TRP A 90 -3.91 -11.82 -1.06
N VAL A 91 -4.27 -11.44 -2.28
CA VAL A 91 -4.81 -10.11 -2.57
C VAL A 91 -6.09 -10.33 -3.37
N MET A 92 -7.13 -9.57 -3.08
CA MET A 92 -8.38 -9.61 -3.84
C MET A 92 -8.52 -8.32 -4.64
N TRP A 93 -8.91 -8.46 -5.89
CA TRP A 93 -9.19 -7.33 -6.76
C TRP A 93 -10.43 -7.62 -7.61
N GLU A 94 -11.46 -6.80 -7.44
CA GLU A 94 -12.70 -6.92 -8.19
C GLU A 94 -13.26 -8.36 -8.16
N GLY A 95 -13.24 -8.97 -6.99
CA GLY A 95 -13.75 -10.30 -6.76
C GLY A 95 -12.82 -11.45 -7.13
N LYS A 96 -11.63 -11.17 -7.67
CA LYS A 96 -10.65 -12.19 -8.05
C LYS A 96 -9.56 -12.29 -7.00
N ILE A 97 -9.11 -13.51 -6.73
CA ILE A 97 -8.06 -13.77 -5.74
C ILE A 97 -6.74 -14.01 -6.46
N TYR A 98 -5.72 -13.31 -5.98
CA TYR A 98 -4.33 -13.44 -6.43
C TYR A 98 -3.52 -14.04 -5.30
N ALA A 99 -2.61 -14.95 -5.59
CA ALA A 99 -1.74 -15.55 -4.57
C ALA A 99 -0.61 -14.58 -4.20
N ARG A 100 -0.42 -14.36 -2.92
CA ARG A 100 0.64 -13.52 -2.38
C ARG A 100 1.73 -14.44 -1.84
N LYS A 101 2.90 -14.41 -2.47
CA LYS A 101 3.99 -15.38 -2.26
C LYS A 101 5.31 -14.67 -2.05
N GLU A 102 6.32 -15.47 -1.72
CA GLU A 102 7.70 -15.00 -1.71
C GLU A 102 8.53 -15.94 -2.56
N GLU A 103 9.30 -15.38 -3.48
CA GLU A 103 10.21 -16.14 -4.34
C GLU A 103 11.58 -15.50 -4.28
N ASN A 104 12.60 -16.29 -3.92
CA ASN A 104 13.98 -15.81 -3.79
C ASN A 104 14.09 -14.59 -2.87
N GLY A 105 13.32 -14.58 -1.80
CA GLY A 105 13.29 -13.47 -0.85
C GLY A 105 12.50 -12.24 -1.32
N GLN A 106 11.87 -12.30 -2.49
CA GLN A 106 11.11 -11.18 -3.04
C GLN A 106 9.60 -11.43 -2.98
N PRO A 107 8.82 -10.47 -2.47
CA PRO A 107 7.37 -10.59 -2.49
C PRO A 107 6.83 -10.57 -3.92
N ILE A 108 6.01 -11.55 -4.25
CA ILE A 108 5.44 -11.75 -5.59
C ILE A 108 3.93 -11.90 -5.46
N ILE A 109 3.19 -11.36 -6.41
CA ILE A 109 1.75 -11.58 -6.53
C ILE A 109 1.46 -12.29 -7.85
N ASP A 110 0.84 -13.45 -7.75
CA ASP A 110 0.56 -14.33 -8.88
C ASP A 110 -0.94 -14.40 -9.11
N GLY A 111 -1.36 -14.04 -10.30
CA GLY A 111 -2.77 -13.98 -10.63
C GLY A 111 -3.08 -14.40 -12.06
N PRO A 112 -4.33 -14.17 -12.49
CA PRO A 112 -4.80 -14.65 -13.79
C PRO A 112 -4.02 -14.12 -14.99
N ASN A 113 -3.42 -12.94 -14.85
CA ASN A 113 -2.73 -12.27 -15.96
C ASN A 113 -1.21 -12.36 -15.87
N GLY A 114 -0.70 -13.11 -14.91
CA GLY A 114 0.73 -13.28 -14.75
C GLY A 114 1.20 -13.06 -13.33
N LYS A 115 2.51 -13.14 -13.17
CA LYS A 115 3.19 -13.08 -11.89
C LYS A 115 4.17 -11.91 -11.91
N TRP A 116 4.00 -11.00 -10.96
CA TRP A 116 4.78 -9.77 -10.88
C TRP A 116 5.17 -9.48 -9.44
N PRO A 117 6.29 -8.79 -9.21
CA PRO A 117 6.62 -8.34 -7.86
C PRO A 117 5.49 -7.50 -7.25
N GLU A 118 5.36 -7.57 -5.93
CA GLU A 118 4.43 -6.71 -5.21
C GLU A 118 4.79 -5.24 -5.47
N GLY A 119 3.79 -4.42 -5.73
CA GLY A 119 4.00 -3.02 -6.10
C GLY A 119 4.22 -2.78 -7.58
N HIS A 120 4.29 -3.81 -8.40
CA HIS A 120 4.55 -3.68 -9.83
C HIS A 120 3.37 -3.03 -10.55
N PRO A 121 3.63 -2.10 -11.50
CA PRO A 121 2.54 -1.38 -12.20
C PRO A 121 1.62 -2.25 -13.03
N ASN A 122 2.00 -3.48 -13.36
CA ASN A 122 1.11 -4.39 -14.09
C ASN A 122 -0.03 -4.94 -13.24
N HIS A 123 0.04 -4.79 -11.91
CA HIS A 123 -1.11 -5.10 -11.07
C HIS A 123 -2.15 -3.98 -11.21
N PRO A 124 -3.43 -4.29 -11.44
CA PRO A 124 -4.43 -3.26 -11.70
C PRO A 124 -4.60 -2.27 -10.55
N TRP A 125 -4.48 -2.72 -9.31
CA TRP A 125 -4.56 -1.82 -8.16
C TRP A 125 -3.37 -0.86 -8.10
N GLU A 126 -2.19 -1.29 -8.55
CA GLU A 126 -1.02 -0.41 -8.61
C GLU A 126 -1.13 0.58 -9.77
N ALA A 127 -1.64 0.13 -10.90
CA ALA A 127 -1.85 1.02 -12.05
C ALA A 127 -2.78 2.19 -11.69
N GLU A 128 -3.87 1.90 -10.96
CA GLU A 128 -4.78 2.96 -10.49
C GLU A 128 -4.11 3.90 -9.50
N ALA A 129 -3.30 3.35 -8.59
CA ALA A 129 -2.62 4.16 -7.58
C ALA A 129 -1.55 5.05 -8.21
N ILE A 130 -0.85 4.57 -9.23
CA ILE A 130 0.13 5.37 -9.97
C ILE A 130 -0.59 6.50 -10.71
N GLN A 131 -1.74 6.23 -11.31
CA GLN A 131 -2.54 7.26 -11.96
C GLN A 131 -2.95 8.35 -10.95
N ALA A 132 -3.29 7.96 -9.73
CA ALA A 132 -3.68 8.90 -8.68
C ALA A 132 -2.55 9.85 -8.27
N GLU A 133 -1.29 9.46 -8.47
CA GLU A 133 -0.14 10.32 -8.15
C GLU A 133 -0.11 11.60 -8.97
N THR A 134 -0.77 11.61 -10.11
CA THR A 134 -0.80 12.78 -11.03
C THR A 134 -2.04 13.65 -10.85
N GLU A 135 -2.91 13.28 -9.94
CA GLU A 135 -4.16 14.02 -9.69
C GLU A 135 -4.02 15.17 -8.70
#